data_483c817639a851ff2dd1cd1a0530900b
#
_entry.id   483c817639a851ff2dd1cd1a0530900b
#
_cell.length_a   1.000
_cell.length_b   1.000
_cell.length_c   1.000
_cell.angle_alpha   90.00
_cell.angle_beta   90.00
_cell.angle_gamma   90.00
#
_symmetry.space_group_name_H-M   'P 1'
#
loop_
_entity.id
_entity.type
_entity.pdbx_description
1 polymer ?
#
loop_
_entity_poly.entity_id
_entity_poly.type
_entity_poly.pdbx_seq_one_letter_code
_entity_poly.pdbx_strand_id
1 'polypeptide(L)'
;MKTILLLAASLAGITGAVHARQAIDNTADDDAAIGANVALVSDYRYRGISQTRLQPALQAGADLVAASGWYAGAWASSITWTRDAGGSGSVELDLYGGRRGELGGGVSYDAGLLGYLYPSNGLSRLPGWDNANSAEAYAQLGYRAATLKYSHAFTNLFGMPGTRGSGYLDLNLSLPAGARTTLTLHAGRQRVRHLGAASYTDWKAAVAHDVGPATLTLAAVGTNASESAYASPANGKFLGRRALVVTLGRTF
;
A
#
# COMPACT_ATOMS: atom_id res chain seq x y z
N MET A 1 -13.00 -16.65 -27.78
CA MET A 1 -12.00 -15.67 -27.35
C MET A 1 -12.60 -14.91 -26.18
N LYS A 2 -12.28 -15.28 -24.96
CA LYS A 2 -12.72 -14.58 -23.74
C LYS A 2 -11.66 -13.56 -23.39
N THR A 3 -11.98 -12.29 -23.52
CA THR A 3 -11.09 -11.17 -23.17
C THR A 3 -10.99 -11.11 -21.63
N ILE A 4 -9.82 -11.45 -21.09
CA ILE A 4 -9.53 -11.43 -19.66
C ILE A 4 -9.24 -9.98 -19.27
N LEU A 5 -10.10 -9.37 -18.46
CA LEU A 5 -9.91 -8.03 -17.91
C LEU A 5 -9.00 -8.12 -16.68
N LEU A 6 -7.82 -7.52 -16.77
CA LEU A 6 -6.87 -7.37 -15.65
C LEU A 6 -7.39 -6.32 -14.65
N LEU A 7 -7.75 -6.75 -13.44
CA LEU A 7 -8.06 -5.87 -12.33
C LEU A 7 -6.89 -5.82 -11.35
N ALA A 8 -6.23 -4.69 -11.27
CA ALA A 8 -5.18 -4.44 -10.29
C ALA A 8 -5.81 -4.07 -8.93
N ALA A 9 -5.61 -4.91 -7.91
CA ALA A 9 -5.87 -4.51 -6.54
C ALA A 9 -4.70 -3.64 -6.06
N SER A 10 -4.94 -2.35 -5.80
CA SER A 10 -3.93 -1.46 -5.25
C SER A 10 -3.95 -1.51 -3.72
N LEU A 11 -3.18 -2.43 -3.16
CA LEU A 11 -2.65 -2.22 -1.80
C LEU A 11 -1.53 -1.20 -1.92
N ALA A 12 -1.56 -0.16 -1.09
CA ALA A 12 -0.58 0.91 -1.12
C ALA A 12 0.84 0.32 -1.02
N GLY A 13 1.61 0.46 -2.11
CA GLY A 13 3.04 0.13 -2.12
C GLY A 13 3.47 -1.19 -2.75
N ILE A 14 2.58 -2.11 -3.11
CA ILE A 14 2.99 -3.44 -3.57
C ILE A 14 2.84 -3.58 -5.08
N THR A 15 3.94 -3.57 -5.81
CA THR A 15 4.05 -3.99 -7.22
C THR A 15 3.78 -5.50 -7.42
N GLY A 16 3.70 -6.27 -6.34
CA GLY A 16 3.50 -7.72 -6.35
C GLY A 16 2.07 -8.19 -6.70
N ALA A 17 1.04 -7.35 -6.50
CA ALA A 17 -0.36 -7.76 -6.68
C ALA A 17 -0.76 -8.04 -8.15
N VAL A 18 -0.02 -7.48 -9.12
CA VAL A 18 -0.27 -7.73 -10.55
C VAL A 18 0.15 -9.14 -10.95
N HIS A 19 1.21 -9.69 -10.35
CA HIS A 19 1.76 -11.01 -10.69
C HIS A 19 1.13 -12.17 -9.88
N ALA A 20 0.66 -11.92 -8.65
CA ALA A 20 -0.09 -12.93 -7.90
C ALA A 20 -1.35 -13.41 -8.64
N ARG A 21 -1.90 -12.58 -9.53
CA ARG A 21 -3.04 -12.92 -10.37
C ARG A 21 -2.68 -13.91 -11.51
N GLN A 22 -1.46 -13.87 -12.04
CA GLN A 22 -1.04 -14.81 -13.11
C GLN A 22 -0.86 -16.25 -12.60
N ALA A 23 -0.48 -16.42 -11.32
CA ALA A 23 -0.39 -17.73 -10.69
C ALA A 23 -1.78 -18.35 -10.41
N ILE A 24 -2.79 -17.51 -10.15
CA ILE A 24 -4.17 -17.93 -9.79
C ILE A 24 -5.00 -18.33 -11.03
N ASP A 25 -4.71 -17.77 -12.20
CA ASP A 25 -5.47 -18.06 -13.44
C ASP A 25 -5.24 -19.49 -14.00
N ASN A 26 -4.27 -20.24 -13.46
CA ASN A 26 -3.92 -21.58 -13.93
C ASN A 26 -4.53 -22.73 -13.10
N THR A 27 -5.26 -22.44 -12.02
CA THR A 27 -5.94 -23.49 -11.24
C THR A 27 -7.44 -23.45 -11.53
N ALA A 28 -7.89 -24.35 -12.39
CA ALA A 28 -9.31 -24.57 -12.73
C ALA A 28 -10.01 -25.53 -11.73
N ASP A 29 -9.50 -25.64 -10.50
CA ASP A 29 -10.07 -26.46 -9.44
C ASP A 29 -10.46 -25.59 -8.23
N ASP A 30 -11.43 -26.08 -7.44
CA ASP A 30 -12.04 -25.42 -6.25
C ASP A 30 -11.05 -25.09 -5.10
N ASP A 31 -9.75 -25.16 -5.32
CA ASP A 31 -8.71 -24.98 -4.33
C ASP A 31 -8.27 -23.52 -4.16
N ALA A 32 -7.90 -23.19 -2.92
CA ALA A 32 -7.33 -21.88 -2.59
C ALA A 32 -5.91 -21.74 -3.17
N ALA A 33 -5.60 -20.60 -3.76
CA ALA A 33 -4.26 -20.28 -4.25
C ALA A 33 -3.44 -19.53 -3.20
N ILE A 34 -2.16 -19.89 -3.06
CA ILE A 34 -1.19 -19.21 -2.21
C ILE A 34 -0.19 -18.50 -3.11
N GLY A 35 0.05 -17.21 -2.85
CA GLY A 35 1.09 -16.41 -3.48
C GLY A 35 2.05 -15.84 -2.44
N ALA A 36 3.30 -15.64 -2.81
CA ALA A 36 4.28 -14.94 -1.99
C ALA A 36 5.05 -13.92 -2.83
N ASN A 37 5.56 -12.87 -2.19
CA ASN A 37 6.35 -11.86 -2.86
C ASN A 37 7.48 -11.36 -1.96
N VAL A 38 8.53 -10.82 -2.59
CA VAL A 38 9.62 -10.13 -1.93
C VAL A 38 10.04 -8.94 -2.81
N ALA A 39 10.42 -7.83 -2.18
CA ALA A 39 10.90 -6.65 -2.90
C ALA A 39 11.98 -5.91 -2.11
N LEU A 40 12.91 -5.31 -2.86
CA LEU A 40 13.84 -4.29 -2.37
C LEU A 40 13.43 -2.96 -2.99
N VAL A 41 13.14 -1.97 -2.16
CA VAL A 41 12.74 -0.63 -2.59
C VAL A 41 13.74 0.41 -2.10
N SER A 42 14.08 1.38 -2.95
CA SER A 42 15.06 2.43 -2.59
C SER A 42 14.54 3.41 -1.51
N ASP A 43 13.23 3.49 -1.32
CA ASP A 43 12.55 4.32 -0.32
C ASP A 43 11.10 3.83 -0.15
N TYR A 44 10.75 3.29 1.00
CA TYR A 44 9.38 2.84 1.25
C TYR A 44 8.45 4.05 1.44
N ARG A 45 7.51 4.21 0.53
CA ARG A 45 6.50 5.27 0.54
C ARG A 45 5.10 4.73 0.82
N TYR A 46 4.54 5.12 1.96
CA TYR A 46 3.13 4.89 2.29
C TYR A 46 2.34 6.18 2.01
N ARG A 47 1.38 6.12 1.07
CA ARG A 47 0.60 7.31 0.64
C ARG A 47 1.51 8.53 0.36
N GLY A 48 2.63 8.30 -0.33
CA GLY A 48 3.62 9.33 -0.68
C GLY A 48 4.62 9.72 0.41
N ILE A 49 4.42 9.34 1.68
CA ILE A 49 5.29 9.67 2.82
C ILE A 49 6.30 8.54 3.08
N SER A 50 7.57 8.87 3.17
CA SER A 50 8.64 7.91 3.44
C SER A 50 8.54 7.31 4.85
N GLN A 51 8.56 5.99 4.93
CA GLN A 51 8.55 5.22 6.17
C GLN A 51 9.96 4.84 6.63
N THR A 52 10.96 5.05 5.78
CA THR A 52 12.35 4.62 5.97
C THR A 52 13.34 5.78 5.96
N ARG A 53 12.87 7.01 6.22
CA ARG A 53 13.72 8.22 6.23
C ARG A 53 14.48 8.41 4.89
N LEU A 54 13.82 8.09 3.77
CA LEU A 54 14.37 8.15 2.40
C LEU A 54 15.53 7.16 2.17
N GLN A 55 15.48 6.01 2.83
CA GLN A 55 16.47 4.94 2.74
C GLN A 55 15.83 3.65 2.23
N PRO A 56 16.60 2.67 1.74
CA PRO A 56 16.08 1.41 1.26
C PRO A 56 15.30 0.62 2.31
N ALA A 57 14.34 -0.19 1.83
CA ALA A 57 13.60 -1.14 2.62
C ALA A 57 13.54 -2.51 1.95
N LEU A 58 13.52 -3.55 2.77
CA LEU A 58 13.16 -4.92 2.39
C LEU A 58 11.70 -5.14 2.73
N GLN A 59 10.96 -5.72 1.79
CA GLN A 59 9.53 -5.99 1.90
C GLN A 59 9.23 -7.42 1.49
N ALA A 60 8.27 -8.06 2.16
CA ALA A 60 7.82 -9.40 1.81
C ALA A 60 6.33 -9.55 2.15
N GLY A 61 5.64 -10.44 1.45
CA GLY A 61 4.23 -10.72 1.72
C GLY A 61 3.83 -12.11 1.27
N ALA A 62 2.69 -12.57 1.79
CA ALA A 62 2.03 -13.79 1.36
C ALA A 62 0.51 -13.61 1.41
N ASP A 63 -0.17 -14.19 0.43
CA ASP A 63 -1.61 -14.11 0.22
C ASP A 63 -2.19 -15.51 0.08
N LEU A 64 -3.37 -15.72 0.66
CA LEU A 64 -4.25 -16.86 0.43
C LEU A 64 -5.54 -16.35 -0.20
N VAL A 65 -5.92 -16.92 -1.35
CA VAL A 65 -7.12 -16.52 -2.10
C VAL A 65 -7.96 -17.74 -2.40
N ALA A 66 -9.20 -17.75 -1.92
CA ALA A 66 -10.17 -18.79 -2.22
C ALA A 66 -10.90 -18.51 -3.56
N ALA A 67 -11.36 -19.56 -4.24
CA ALA A 67 -12.15 -19.46 -5.46
C ALA A 67 -13.45 -18.65 -5.28
N SER A 68 -14.01 -18.62 -4.06
CA SER A 68 -15.17 -17.81 -3.67
C SER A 68 -14.91 -16.29 -3.60
N GLY A 69 -13.66 -15.86 -3.83
CA GLY A 69 -13.23 -14.48 -3.78
C GLY A 69 -12.83 -13.97 -2.39
N TRP A 70 -12.95 -14.79 -1.34
CA TRP A 70 -12.38 -14.47 -0.02
C TRP A 70 -10.86 -14.55 -0.07
N TYR A 71 -10.19 -13.66 0.64
CA TYR A 71 -8.73 -13.66 0.76
C TYR A 71 -8.29 -13.21 2.15
N ALA A 72 -7.09 -13.64 2.52
CA ALA A 72 -6.36 -13.13 3.67
C ALA A 72 -4.88 -13.05 3.30
N GLY A 73 -4.16 -12.14 3.91
CA GLY A 73 -2.73 -12.00 3.66
C GLY A 73 -2.01 -11.32 4.80
N ALA A 74 -0.68 -11.42 4.72
CA ALA A 74 0.25 -10.72 5.58
C ALA A 74 1.35 -10.10 4.72
N TRP A 75 1.76 -8.89 5.11
CA TRP A 75 2.88 -8.20 4.48
C TRP A 75 3.74 -7.54 5.55
N ALA A 76 5.04 -7.43 5.30
CA ALA A 76 5.96 -6.80 6.22
C ALA A 76 6.99 -5.94 5.47
N SER A 77 7.45 -4.89 6.14
CA SER A 77 8.53 -4.02 5.67
C SER A 77 9.44 -3.58 6.80
N SER A 78 10.71 -3.41 6.48
CA SER A 78 11.59 -2.64 7.35
C SER A 78 11.18 -1.16 7.32
N ILE A 79 11.21 -0.51 8.49
CA ILE A 79 10.86 0.90 8.69
C ILE A 79 11.82 1.59 9.66
N THR A 80 11.78 2.93 9.70
CA THR A 80 12.54 3.72 10.69
C THR A 80 11.67 4.69 11.49
N TRP A 81 10.47 5.04 10.97
CA TRP A 81 9.68 6.16 11.48
C TRP A 81 9.31 6.03 12.98
N THR A 82 9.04 4.81 13.47
CA THR A 82 8.73 4.58 14.89
C THR A 82 9.90 4.95 15.80
N ARG A 83 11.12 4.61 15.39
CA ARG A 83 12.35 5.01 16.12
C ARG A 83 12.63 6.49 15.97
N ASP A 84 12.38 7.06 14.80
CA ASP A 84 12.55 8.49 14.53
C ASP A 84 11.61 9.33 15.38
N ALA A 85 10.43 8.82 15.71
CA ALA A 85 9.47 9.45 16.62
C ALA A 85 9.83 9.28 18.11
N GLY A 86 10.96 8.65 18.44
CA GLY A 86 11.43 8.44 19.81
C GLY A 86 11.00 7.11 20.43
N GLY A 87 10.30 6.28 19.68
CA GLY A 87 9.94 4.93 20.08
C GLY A 87 11.01 3.90 19.76
N SER A 88 10.58 2.69 19.47
CA SER A 88 11.41 1.55 19.09
C SER A 88 10.74 0.73 17.98
N GLY A 89 11.29 -0.43 17.66
CA GLY A 89 10.82 -1.24 16.54
C GLY A 89 11.40 -0.78 15.22
N SER A 90 11.36 -1.66 14.23
CA SER A 90 11.93 -1.42 12.90
C SER A 90 11.19 -2.19 11.81
N VAL A 91 10.02 -2.72 12.15
CA VAL A 91 9.19 -3.54 11.26
C VAL A 91 7.76 -3.03 11.33
N GLU A 92 7.15 -2.92 10.17
CA GLU A 92 5.71 -2.85 9.95
C GLU A 92 5.23 -4.23 9.53
N LEU A 93 4.14 -4.68 10.13
CA LEU A 93 3.45 -5.91 9.78
C LEU A 93 1.99 -5.59 9.51
N ASP A 94 1.55 -5.83 8.29
CA ASP A 94 0.18 -5.64 7.86
C ASP A 94 -0.53 -7.00 7.79
N LEU A 95 -1.68 -7.10 8.43
CA LEU A 95 -2.58 -8.23 8.32
C LEU A 95 -3.88 -7.76 7.67
N TYR A 96 -4.30 -8.43 6.63
CA TYR A 96 -5.48 -8.02 5.90
C TYR A 96 -6.32 -9.21 5.44
N GLY A 97 -7.59 -8.93 5.19
CA GLY A 97 -8.49 -9.90 4.60
C GLY A 97 -9.76 -9.23 4.11
N GLY A 98 -10.42 -9.88 3.17
CA GLY A 98 -11.59 -9.31 2.53
C GLY A 98 -12.23 -10.25 1.53
N ARG A 99 -13.10 -9.67 0.72
CA ARG A 99 -13.74 -10.35 -0.39
C ARG A 99 -13.73 -9.47 -1.63
N ARG A 100 -13.36 -10.05 -2.76
CA ARG A 100 -13.38 -9.41 -4.07
C ARG A 100 -14.21 -10.22 -5.07
N GLY A 101 -14.72 -9.55 -6.09
CA GLY A 101 -15.52 -10.20 -7.14
C GLY A 101 -15.99 -9.21 -8.19
N GLU A 102 -16.91 -9.68 -9.04
CA GLU A 102 -17.51 -8.90 -10.12
C GLU A 102 -18.97 -8.56 -9.80
N LEU A 103 -19.37 -7.32 -10.08
CA LEU A 103 -20.76 -6.83 -9.94
C LEU A 103 -21.53 -6.91 -11.27
N GLY A 104 -20.88 -7.32 -12.35
CA GLY A 104 -21.43 -7.30 -13.71
C GLY A 104 -21.09 -6.01 -14.47
N GLY A 105 -21.31 -6.00 -15.79
CA GLY A 105 -20.99 -4.85 -16.65
C GLY A 105 -19.50 -4.47 -16.69
N GLY A 106 -18.60 -5.36 -16.28
CA GLY A 106 -17.15 -5.11 -16.19
C GLY A 106 -16.75 -4.30 -14.95
N VAL A 107 -17.65 -4.16 -13.98
CA VAL A 107 -17.36 -3.53 -12.68
C VAL A 107 -16.97 -4.59 -11.67
N SER A 108 -15.81 -4.41 -11.02
CA SER A 108 -15.35 -5.26 -9.92
C SER A 108 -15.45 -4.54 -8.59
N TYR A 109 -15.44 -5.30 -7.52
CA TYR A 109 -15.36 -4.78 -6.16
C TYR A 109 -14.29 -5.50 -5.34
N ASP A 110 -13.78 -4.83 -4.31
CA ASP A 110 -12.93 -5.37 -3.27
C ASP A 110 -13.27 -4.65 -1.96
N ALA A 111 -13.61 -5.38 -0.90
CA ALA A 111 -13.90 -4.82 0.41
C ALA A 111 -13.26 -5.68 1.50
N GLY A 112 -12.67 -5.04 2.50
CA GLY A 112 -11.95 -5.76 3.54
C GLY A 112 -11.50 -4.89 4.70
N LEU A 113 -10.71 -5.51 5.55
CA LEU A 113 -10.07 -4.92 6.72
C LEU A 113 -8.56 -5.01 6.57
N LEU A 114 -7.86 -4.03 7.13
CA LEU A 114 -6.41 -3.96 7.16
C LEU A 114 -5.96 -3.48 8.54
N GLY A 115 -5.11 -4.25 9.20
CA GLY A 115 -4.44 -3.90 10.44
C GLY A 115 -2.96 -3.63 10.19
N TYR A 116 -2.49 -2.47 10.58
CA TYR A 116 -1.08 -2.08 10.61
C TYR A 116 -0.53 -2.32 11.99
N LEU A 117 0.42 -3.19 12.13
CA LEU A 117 1.05 -3.56 13.40
C LEU A 117 2.51 -3.13 13.39
N TYR A 118 2.93 -2.51 14.47
CA TYR A 118 4.31 -2.03 14.67
C TYR A 118 4.87 -2.70 15.93
N PRO A 119 5.39 -3.93 15.83
CA PRO A 119 5.90 -4.68 16.98
C PRO A 119 6.95 -3.88 17.74
N SER A 120 6.82 -3.85 19.07
CA SER A 120 7.74 -3.16 19.97
C SER A 120 7.93 -1.66 19.70
N ASN A 121 6.95 -0.95 19.10
CA ASN A 121 7.07 0.46 18.75
C ASN A 121 7.27 1.39 19.96
N GLY A 122 6.68 1.07 21.11
CA GLY A 122 6.85 1.82 22.37
C GLY A 122 6.29 3.25 22.37
N LEU A 123 5.64 3.72 21.31
CA LEU A 123 5.17 5.12 21.17
C LEU A 123 4.16 5.51 22.26
N SER A 124 3.28 4.60 22.66
CA SER A 124 2.30 4.87 23.74
C SER A 124 2.91 5.21 25.10
N ARG A 125 4.23 5.07 25.28
CA ARG A 125 4.95 5.50 26.49
C ARG A 125 5.46 6.93 26.38
N LEU A 126 5.34 7.55 25.22
CA LEU A 126 5.82 8.90 24.95
C LEU A 126 4.67 9.90 25.08
N PRO A 127 4.91 11.08 25.67
CA PRO A 127 3.90 12.15 25.71
C PRO A 127 3.41 12.52 24.30
N GLY A 128 2.07 12.61 24.13
CA GLY A 128 1.44 13.01 22.88
C GLY A 128 1.29 11.89 21.84
N TRP A 129 1.59 10.65 22.18
CA TRP A 129 1.41 9.50 21.33
C TRP A 129 0.50 8.44 21.94
N ASP A 130 -0.32 7.81 21.11
CA ASP A 130 -0.99 6.55 21.38
C ASP A 130 -0.17 5.37 20.82
N ASN A 131 -0.71 4.15 20.89
CA ASN A 131 -0.10 3.01 20.22
C ASN A 131 -0.14 3.24 18.69
N ALA A 132 0.99 3.00 18.03
CA ALA A 132 1.12 3.17 16.58
C ALA A 132 0.24 2.23 15.76
N ASN A 133 -0.18 1.09 16.33
CA ASN A 133 -1.03 0.15 15.62
C ASN A 133 -2.32 0.82 15.16
N SER A 134 -2.69 0.55 13.91
CA SER A 134 -3.86 1.14 13.25
C SER A 134 -4.68 0.08 12.56
N ALA A 135 -5.98 0.35 12.38
CA ALA A 135 -6.84 -0.52 11.61
C ALA A 135 -7.81 0.30 10.76
N GLU A 136 -8.00 -0.16 9.52
CA GLU A 136 -8.86 0.46 8.52
C GLU A 136 -9.82 -0.57 7.92
N ALA A 137 -11.04 -0.14 7.62
CA ALA A 137 -11.90 -0.82 6.66
C ALA A 137 -11.76 -0.14 5.31
N TYR A 138 -11.85 -0.89 4.23
CA TYR A 138 -11.81 -0.32 2.88
C TYR A 138 -12.85 -0.93 1.95
N ALA A 139 -13.21 -0.14 0.95
CA ALA A 139 -13.99 -0.57 -0.20
C ALA A 139 -13.41 0.03 -1.47
N GLN A 140 -13.34 -0.78 -2.53
CA GLN A 140 -12.83 -0.41 -3.84
C GLN A 140 -13.80 -0.83 -4.93
N LEU A 141 -13.92 0.00 -5.94
CA LEU A 141 -14.56 -0.33 -7.20
C LEU A 141 -13.52 -0.23 -8.32
N GLY A 142 -13.59 -1.15 -9.27
CA GLY A 142 -12.77 -1.17 -10.46
C GLY A 142 -13.63 -1.16 -11.72
N TYR A 143 -13.19 -0.43 -12.73
CA TYR A 143 -13.78 -0.46 -14.06
C TYR A 143 -12.68 -0.29 -15.11
N ARG A 144 -12.52 -1.29 -15.99
CA ARG A 144 -11.45 -1.30 -17.00
C ARG A 144 -10.06 -1.12 -16.32
N ALA A 145 -9.35 -0.05 -16.68
CA ALA A 145 -8.01 0.26 -16.18
C ALA A 145 -8.01 1.09 -14.88
N ALA A 146 -9.17 1.57 -14.43
CA ALA A 146 -9.29 2.48 -13.29
C ALA A 146 -9.81 1.77 -12.05
N THR A 147 -9.29 2.15 -10.87
CA THR A 147 -9.81 1.74 -9.56
C THR A 147 -9.98 2.96 -8.67
N LEU A 148 -11.05 2.96 -7.88
CA LEU A 148 -11.31 3.96 -6.84
C LEU A 148 -11.50 3.22 -5.52
N LYS A 149 -10.66 3.53 -4.52
CA LYS A 149 -10.69 2.92 -3.18
C LYS A 149 -10.88 3.99 -2.13
N TYR A 150 -11.70 3.69 -1.13
CA TYR A 150 -11.80 4.48 0.09
C TYR A 150 -11.43 3.62 1.29
N SER A 151 -10.51 4.13 2.11
CA SER A 151 -10.11 3.52 3.39
C SER A 151 -10.55 4.42 4.54
N HIS A 152 -11.08 3.82 5.60
CA HIS A 152 -11.57 4.49 6.80
C HIS A 152 -10.92 3.90 8.04
N ALA A 153 -10.15 4.72 8.78
CA ALA A 153 -9.52 4.31 10.02
C ALA A 153 -10.54 4.29 11.16
N PHE A 154 -10.76 3.13 11.77
CA PHE A 154 -11.61 3.00 12.96
C PHE A 154 -10.84 2.97 14.27
N THR A 155 -9.52 3.16 14.21
CA THR A 155 -8.61 3.47 15.31
C THR A 155 -8.00 4.85 15.14
N ASN A 156 -7.18 5.32 16.08
CA ASN A 156 -6.28 6.45 15.85
C ASN A 156 -5.28 6.09 14.74
N LEU A 157 -4.97 7.06 13.88
CA LEU A 157 -4.08 6.86 12.73
C LEU A 157 -2.62 6.91 13.20
N PHE A 158 -1.93 5.76 13.18
CA PHE A 158 -0.48 5.62 13.47
C PHE A 158 -0.04 6.28 14.79
N GLY A 159 -0.84 6.11 15.84
CA GLY A 159 -0.53 6.63 17.18
C GLY A 159 -0.77 8.12 17.36
N MET A 160 -1.37 8.82 16.39
CA MET A 160 -1.78 10.23 16.54
C MET A 160 -3.10 10.34 17.30
N PRO A 161 -3.13 10.86 18.53
CA PRO A 161 -4.35 10.92 19.34
C PRO A 161 -5.49 11.72 18.67
N GLY A 162 -6.72 11.25 18.83
CA GLY A 162 -7.93 11.93 18.35
C GLY A 162 -8.18 11.81 16.84
N THR A 163 -7.36 11.06 16.11
CA THR A 163 -7.46 10.95 14.62
C THR A 163 -8.33 9.80 14.13
N ARG A 164 -8.99 9.07 15.02
CA ARG A 164 -9.99 8.05 14.68
C ARG A 164 -11.05 8.63 13.73
N GLY A 165 -11.37 7.89 12.65
CA GLY A 165 -12.27 8.33 11.60
C GLY A 165 -11.56 9.14 10.50
N SER A 166 -10.24 9.09 10.43
CA SER A 166 -9.46 9.56 9.27
C SER A 166 -9.78 8.70 8.03
N GLY A 167 -9.64 9.27 6.85
CA GLY A 167 -9.95 8.57 5.61
C GLY A 167 -8.92 8.84 4.51
N TYR A 168 -8.82 7.89 3.60
CA TYR A 168 -7.98 8.02 2.40
C TYR A 168 -8.76 7.61 1.16
N LEU A 169 -8.83 8.53 0.20
CA LEU A 169 -9.39 8.28 -1.12
C LEU A 169 -8.23 8.05 -2.10
N ASP A 170 -8.31 6.99 -2.89
CA ASP A 170 -7.25 6.48 -3.74
C ASP A 170 -7.79 6.19 -5.14
N LEU A 171 -7.30 6.91 -6.13
CA LEU A 171 -7.59 6.71 -7.56
C LEU A 171 -6.35 6.18 -8.25
N ASN A 172 -6.47 5.05 -8.94
CA ASN A 172 -5.41 4.48 -9.75
C ASN A 172 -5.88 4.24 -11.18
N LEU A 173 -4.94 4.38 -12.11
CA LEU A 173 -5.06 4.00 -13.51
C LEU A 173 -3.88 3.12 -13.87
N SER A 174 -4.13 1.89 -14.35
CA SER A 174 -3.10 0.92 -14.73
C SER A 174 -3.26 0.54 -16.20
N LEU A 175 -2.27 0.86 -17.02
CA LEU A 175 -2.29 0.76 -18.47
C LEU A 175 -1.18 -0.18 -18.95
N PRO A 176 -1.51 -1.28 -19.64
CA PRO A 176 -0.49 -2.09 -20.30
C PRO A 176 0.18 -1.28 -21.43
N ALA A 177 1.51 -1.27 -21.45
CA ALA A 177 2.35 -0.61 -22.47
C ALA A 177 3.23 -1.63 -23.21
N GLY A 178 2.59 -2.68 -23.72
CA GLY A 178 3.22 -3.84 -24.33
C GLY A 178 3.10 -5.10 -23.46
N ALA A 179 3.83 -6.17 -23.84
CA ALA A 179 3.69 -7.48 -23.20
C ALA A 179 4.31 -7.57 -21.80
N ARG A 180 5.26 -6.70 -21.47
CA ARG A 180 6.08 -6.77 -20.24
C ARG A 180 6.14 -5.44 -19.48
N THR A 181 5.37 -4.45 -19.90
CA THR A 181 5.44 -3.10 -19.30
C THR A 181 4.06 -2.64 -18.89
N THR A 182 3.96 -2.11 -17.69
CA THR A 182 2.74 -1.49 -17.16
C THR A 182 3.05 -0.06 -16.73
N LEU A 183 2.20 0.88 -17.15
CA LEU A 183 2.19 2.25 -16.67
C LEU A 183 1.13 2.39 -15.58
N THR A 184 1.49 3.01 -14.46
CA THR A 184 0.54 3.29 -13.37
C THR A 184 0.54 4.77 -13.07
N LEU A 185 -0.64 5.37 -13.03
CA LEU A 185 -0.87 6.71 -12.49
C LEU A 185 -1.73 6.59 -11.23
N HIS A 186 -1.41 7.38 -10.23
CA HIS A 186 -2.10 7.41 -8.96
C HIS A 186 -2.28 8.83 -8.45
N ALA A 187 -3.42 9.09 -7.83
CA ALA A 187 -3.68 10.28 -7.05
C ALA A 187 -4.48 9.90 -5.79
N GLY A 188 -4.03 10.36 -4.64
CA GLY A 188 -4.64 10.07 -3.35
C GLY A 188 -4.90 11.31 -2.50
N ARG A 189 -5.89 11.22 -1.60
CA ARG A 189 -6.21 12.28 -0.64
C ARG A 189 -6.33 11.70 0.77
N GLN A 190 -5.35 12.00 1.61
CA GLN A 190 -5.38 11.72 3.04
C GLN A 190 -6.11 12.85 3.77
N ARG A 191 -7.19 12.52 4.48
CA ARG A 191 -7.84 13.39 5.45
C ARG A 191 -7.54 12.87 6.84
N VAL A 192 -6.83 13.66 7.65
CA VAL A 192 -6.57 13.34 9.05
C VAL A 192 -7.57 14.11 9.92
N ARG A 193 -8.45 13.38 10.60
CA ARG A 193 -9.50 13.96 11.42
C ARG A 193 -8.89 14.70 12.61
N HIS A 194 -9.41 15.87 12.94
CA HIS A 194 -8.97 16.77 14.01
C HIS A 194 -7.52 17.26 13.91
N LEU A 195 -6.78 16.84 12.86
CA LEU A 195 -5.40 17.26 12.60
C LEU A 195 -5.25 17.67 11.13
N GLY A 196 -5.92 18.76 10.75
CA GLY A 196 -5.98 19.22 9.35
C GLY A 196 -4.62 19.48 8.73
N ALA A 197 -3.64 19.93 9.51
CA ALA A 197 -2.26 20.16 9.06
C ALA A 197 -1.55 18.87 8.57
N ALA A 198 -2.00 17.70 9.03
CA ALA A 198 -1.51 16.41 8.57
C ALA A 198 -2.30 15.84 7.38
N SER A 199 -3.31 16.56 6.86
CA SER A 199 -4.05 16.15 5.66
C SER A 199 -3.34 16.63 4.40
N TYR A 200 -3.26 15.76 3.38
CA TYR A 200 -2.53 16.06 2.14
C TYR A 200 -3.06 15.26 0.95
N THR A 201 -2.59 15.61 -0.22
CA THR A 201 -2.75 14.85 -1.48
C THR A 201 -1.40 14.32 -1.91
N ASP A 202 -1.37 13.10 -2.40
CA ASP A 202 -0.20 12.49 -3.01
C ASP A 202 -0.47 12.04 -4.44
N TRP A 203 0.61 11.78 -5.17
CA TRP A 203 0.57 11.31 -6.54
C TRP A 203 1.76 10.40 -6.83
N LYS A 204 1.56 9.52 -7.81
CA LYS A 204 2.60 8.64 -8.33
C LYS A 204 2.40 8.45 -9.83
N ALA A 205 3.51 8.44 -10.57
CA ALA A 205 3.59 7.95 -11.94
C ALA A 205 4.70 6.91 -12.01
N ALA A 206 4.38 5.69 -12.44
CA ALA A 206 5.31 4.57 -12.40
C ALA A 206 5.31 3.79 -13.71
N VAL A 207 6.48 3.23 -14.03
CA VAL A 207 6.69 2.23 -15.08
C VAL A 207 7.21 0.98 -14.42
N ALA A 208 6.51 -0.14 -14.57
CA ALA A 208 6.96 -1.47 -14.18
C ALA A 208 7.31 -2.28 -15.43
N HIS A 209 8.46 -2.93 -15.42
CA HIS A 209 8.93 -3.76 -16.53
C HIS A 209 9.42 -5.12 -16.02
N ASP A 210 8.93 -6.19 -16.64
CA ASP A 210 9.34 -7.55 -16.29
C ASP A 210 10.70 -7.89 -16.89
N VAL A 211 11.66 -8.18 -16.02
CA VAL A 211 13.06 -8.51 -16.35
C VAL A 211 13.35 -9.99 -16.00
N GLY A 212 12.71 -10.91 -16.71
CA GLY A 212 12.78 -12.34 -16.42
C GLY A 212 11.90 -12.72 -15.21
N PRO A 213 12.46 -13.28 -14.12
CA PRO A 213 11.67 -13.71 -12.96
C PRO A 213 11.34 -12.57 -11.99
N ALA A 214 11.78 -11.36 -12.28
CA ALA A 214 11.61 -10.19 -11.43
C ALA A 214 10.96 -9.03 -12.20
N THR A 215 10.38 -8.08 -11.48
CA THR A 215 9.84 -6.83 -12.01
C THR A 215 10.66 -5.66 -11.49
N LEU A 216 11.17 -4.83 -12.40
CA LEU A 216 11.80 -3.57 -12.08
C LEU A 216 10.77 -2.44 -12.22
N THR A 217 10.60 -1.64 -11.18
CA THR A 217 9.70 -0.48 -11.21
C THR A 217 10.48 0.80 -10.95
N LEU A 218 10.23 1.81 -11.78
CA LEU A 218 10.66 3.19 -11.56
C LEU A 218 9.42 4.05 -11.34
N ALA A 219 9.34 4.76 -10.21
CA ALA A 219 8.23 5.61 -9.86
C ALA A 219 8.69 7.03 -9.52
N ALA A 220 8.05 8.03 -10.12
CA ALA A 220 8.07 9.40 -9.63
C ALA A 220 6.91 9.56 -8.63
N VAL A 221 7.21 10.06 -7.44
CA VAL A 221 6.24 10.23 -6.35
C VAL A 221 6.34 11.62 -5.75
N GLY A 222 5.26 12.11 -5.16
CA GLY A 222 5.28 13.38 -4.45
C GLY A 222 3.99 13.66 -3.70
N THR A 223 4.06 14.65 -2.80
CA THR A 223 2.92 15.11 -2.02
C THR A 223 2.87 16.62 -1.93
N ASN A 224 1.73 17.16 -1.48
CA ASN A 224 1.60 18.53 -0.98
C ASN A 224 1.49 18.57 0.56
N ALA A 225 1.99 17.55 1.25
CA ALA A 225 2.02 17.48 2.69
C ALA A 225 2.82 18.64 3.30
N SER A 226 2.42 19.08 4.49
CA SER A 226 3.14 20.11 5.24
C SER A 226 4.50 19.60 5.73
N GLU A 227 5.57 20.33 5.47
CA GLU A 227 6.90 19.99 5.99
C GLU A 227 6.90 19.94 7.52
N SER A 228 6.21 20.85 8.21
CA SER A 228 6.12 20.87 9.66
C SER A 228 5.44 19.62 10.25
N ALA A 229 4.49 19.01 9.50
CA ALA A 229 3.80 17.80 9.94
C ALA A 229 4.56 16.51 9.59
N TYR A 230 5.41 16.54 8.55
CA TYR A 230 6.05 15.35 8.00
C TYR A 230 7.59 15.47 7.85
N ALA A 231 8.22 16.38 8.59
CA ALA A 231 9.65 16.36 8.75
C ALA A 231 10.07 15.18 9.66
N SER A 232 11.14 14.49 9.30
CA SER A 232 11.70 13.44 10.16
C SER A 232 12.22 14.04 11.47
N PRO A 233 11.74 13.61 12.64
CA PRO A 233 12.26 14.07 13.93
C PRO A 233 13.75 13.76 14.10
N ALA A 234 14.27 12.74 13.42
CA ALA A 234 15.66 12.32 13.54
C ALA A 234 16.66 13.24 12.80
N ASN A 235 16.25 13.92 11.72
CA ASN A 235 17.19 14.69 10.88
C ASN A 235 16.57 15.89 10.15
N GLY A 236 15.30 16.23 10.42
CA GLY A 236 14.59 17.36 9.83
C GLY A 236 14.24 17.21 8.33
N LYS A 237 14.58 16.10 7.67
CA LYS A 237 14.27 15.93 6.24
C LYS A 237 12.76 15.77 6.02
N PHE A 238 12.22 16.50 5.04
CA PHE A 238 10.82 16.35 4.64
C PHE A 238 10.57 14.99 3.98
N LEU A 239 9.73 14.18 4.61
CA LEU A 239 9.46 12.79 4.21
C LEU A 239 8.48 12.69 3.04
N GLY A 240 7.69 13.75 2.77
CA GLY A 240 6.73 13.84 1.67
C GLY A 240 7.28 14.47 0.38
N ARG A 241 8.60 14.75 0.30
CA ARG A 241 9.22 15.39 -0.85
C ARG A 241 9.10 14.55 -2.12
N ARG A 242 9.15 15.21 -3.28
CA ARG A 242 9.24 14.54 -4.58
C ARG A 242 10.50 13.69 -4.65
N ALA A 243 10.37 12.49 -5.21
CA ALA A 243 11.47 11.55 -5.34
C ALA A 243 11.25 10.61 -6.53
N LEU A 244 12.35 10.03 -7.02
CA LEU A 244 12.33 8.83 -7.83
C LEU A 244 12.57 7.63 -6.89
N VAL A 245 11.73 6.63 -7.02
CA VAL A 245 11.78 5.39 -6.24
C VAL A 245 11.98 4.23 -7.19
N VAL A 246 12.97 3.41 -6.91
CA VAL A 246 13.26 2.17 -7.65
C VAL A 246 12.85 0.99 -6.79
N THR A 247 12.15 0.03 -7.39
CA THR A 247 11.79 -1.24 -6.73
C THR A 247 12.20 -2.40 -7.63
N LEU A 248 12.83 -3.39 -7.03
CA LEU A 248 13.06 -4.70 -7.65
C LEU A 248 12.25 -5.72 -6.83
N GLY A 249 11.27 -6.36 -7.47
CA GLY A 249 10.37 -7.30 -6.82
C GLY A 249 10.30 -8.64 -7.55
N ARG A 250 9.92 -9.68 -6.81
CA ARG A 250 9.60 -11.00 -7.36
C ARG A 250 8.39 -11.58 -6.66
N THR A 251 7.53 -12.25 -7.45
CA THR A 251 6.38 -13.03 -6.97
C THR A 251 6.63 -14.51 -7.25
N PHE A 252 6.12 -15.38 -6.38
CA PHE A 252 6.26 -16.83 -6.41
C PHE A 252 4.89 -17.48 -6.41
#